data_6d8ce21b01ecd520b89b4c8c95c057f2
#
_entry.id   6d8ce21b01ecd520b89b4c8c95c057f2
#
_cell.length_a   1.000
_cell.length_b   1.000
_cell.length_c   1.000
_cell.angle_alpha   90.00
_cell.angle_beta   90.00
_cell.angle_gamma   90.00
#
_symmetry.space_group_name_H-M   'P 1'
#
loop_
_entity.id
_entity.type
_entity.pdbx_description
1 polymer ?
#
loop_
_entity_poly.entity_id
_entity_poly.type
_entity_poly.pdbx_seq_one_letter_code
_entity_poly.pdbx_strand_id
1 'polypeptide(L)' 'MLATSQNLADLEQENARLQRLVAELLTRNQQLRQALESATPARRPISGVR' A
#
# COMPACT_ATOMS: atom_id res chain seq x y z
N MET A 1 -13.83 21.62 -21.82
CA MET A 1 -13.79 21.73 -21.31
C MET A 1 -13.44 22.00 -20.46
N LEU A 2 -13.52 22.14 -20.13
CA LEU A 2 -13.07 22.66 -19.28
C LEU A 2 -13.14 22.05 -18.10
N ALA A 3 -12.21 22.03 -17.40
CA ALA A 3 -12.22 21.47 -16.15
C ALA A 3 -13.05 22.31 -15.31
N THR A 4 -14.16 21.89 -14.99
CA THR A 4 -15.00 22.69 -14.17
C THR A 4 -14.64 22.41 -12.75
N SER A 5 -15.16 23.18 -11.85
CA SER A 5 -14.91 22.95 -10.46
C SER A 5 -15.41 21.59 -10.05
N GLN A 6 -16.50 21.15 -10.64
CA GLN A 6 -17.00 19.87 -10.35
C GLN A 6 -16.02 18.80 -10.75
N ASN A 7 -15.37 18.99 -11.87
CA ASN A 7 -14.40 18.06 -12.34
C ASN A 7 -13.20 18.03 -11.41
N LEU A 8 -12.78 19.18 -10.93
CA LEU A 8 -11.67 19.24 -10.01
C LEU A 8 -12.04 18.56 -8.69
N ALA A 9 -13.24 18.75 -8.23
CA ALA A 9 -13.67 18.12 -7.00
C ALA A 9 -13.65 16.60 -7.14
N ASP A 10 -14.07 16.10 -8.29
CA ASP A 10 -14.06 14.68 -8.53
C ASP A 10 -12.65 14.13 -8.53
N LEU A 11 -11.75 14.85 -9.16
CA LEU A 11 -10.37 14.43 -9.20
C LEU A 11 -9.74 14.43 -7.82
N GLU A 12 -10.06 15.43 -7.04
CA GLU A 12 -9.53 15.51 -5.70
C GLU A 12 -10.06 14.36 -4.84
N GLN A 13 -11.33 14.06 -5.00
CA GLN A 13 -11.90 12.95 -4.29
C GLN A 13 -11.25 11.65 -4.67
N GLU A 14 -11.09 11.46 -5.96
CA GLU A 14 -10.47 10.24 -6.45
C GLU A 14 -9.03 10.14 -5.97
N ASN A 15 -8.34 11.24 -5.94
CA ASN A 15 -6.97 11.27 -5.48
C ASN A 15 -6.89 10.85 -4.02
N ALA A 16 -7.76 11.39 -3.19
CA ALA A 16 -7.78 11.03 -1.79
C ALA A 16 -8.10 9.56 -1.60
N ARG A 17 -9.02 9.05 -2.40
CA ARG A 17 -9.39 7.66 -2.31
C ARG A 17 -8.22 6.76 -2.69
N LEU A 18 -7.52 7.11 -3.75
CA LEU A 18 -6.38 6.34 -4.18
C LEU A 18 -5.27 6.36 -3.13
N GLN A 19 -5.07 7.50 -2.52
CA GLN A 19 -4.06 7.57 -1.48
C GLN A 19 -4.40 6.67 -0.31
N ARG A 20 -5.66 6.61 0.03
CA ARG A 20 -6.09 5.72 1.10
C ARG A 20 -5.87 4.26 0.72
N LEU A 21 -6.16 3.92 -0.52
CA LEU A 21 -5.96 2.55 -0.97
C LEU A 21 -4.48 2.17 -0.93
N VAL A 22 -3.63 3.10 -1.34
CA VAL A 22 -2.21 2.83 -1.31
C VAL A 22 -1.75 2.60 0.12
N ALA A 23 -2.22 3.41 1.05
CA ALA A 23 -1.84 3.24 2.44
C ALA A 23 -2.31 1.89 2.97
N GLU A 24 -3.52 1.50 2.60
CA GLU A 24 -4.04 0.22 3.01
C GLU A 24 -3.22 -0.92 2.45
N LEU A 25 -2.86 -0.82 1.19
CA LEU A 25 -2.07 -1.86 0.57
C LEU A 25 -0.70 -1.98 1.20
N LEU A 26 -0.11 -0.86 1.54
CA LEU A 26 1.18 -0.88 2.20
C LEU A 26 1.08 -1.56 3.56
N THR A 27 0.04 -1.25 4.29
CA THR A 27 -0.16 -1.87 5.58
C THR A 27 -0.35 -3.37 5.45
N ARG A 28 -1.17 -3.79 4.50
CA ARG A 28 -1.38 -5.20 4.27
C ARG A 28 -0.11 -5.89 3.86
N ASN A 29 0.67 -5.22 3.02
CA ASN A 29 1.90 -5.79 2.56
C ASN A 29 2.84 -6.03 3.74
N GLN A 30 2.91 -5.08 4.65
CA GLN A 30 3.73 -5.24 5.82
C GLN A 30 3.25 -6.38 6.70
N GLN A 31 1.95 -6.47 6.86
CA GLN A 31 1.39 -7.54 7.67
C GLN A 31 1.68 -8.90 7.07
N LEU A 32 1.57 -9.00 5.75
CA LEU A 32 1.87 -10.25 5.09
C LEU A 32 3.33 -10.62 5.24
N ARG A 33 4.19 -9.66 5.13
CA ARG A 33 5.61 -9.95 5.29
C ARG A 33 5.91 -10.41 6.70
N GLN A 34 5.31 -9.78 7.66
CA GLN A 34 5.52 -10.18 9.04
C GLN A 34 4.98 -11.57 9.29
N ALA A 35 3.83 -11.88 8.70
CA ALA A 35 3.26 -13.20 8.85
C ALA A 35 4.16 -14.25 8.22
N LEU A 36 4.73 -13.94 7.08
CA LEU A 36 5.62 -14.87 6.43
C LEU A 36 6.87 -15.09 7.26
N GLU A 37 7.42 -14.04 7.81
CA GLU A 37 8.61 -14.16 8.61
C GLU A 37 8.33 -14.95 9.87
N SER A 38 7.18 -14.75 10.45
CA SER A 38 6.82 -15.52 11.64
C SER A 38 6.62 -16.97 11.30
N ALA A 39 6.08 -17.23 10.14
CA ALA A 39 5.80 -18.61 9.76
C ALA A 39 7.06 -19.38 9.43
N THR A 40 8.08 -18.71 8.95
CA THR A 40 9.30 -19.41 8.59
C THR A 40 10.51 -18.72 9.17
N PRO A 41 10.59 -18.61 10.46
CA PRO A 41 11.72 -17.91 11.06
C PRO A 41 13.04 -18.62 10.81
N ALA A 42 12.96 -19.88 10.64
CA ALA A 42 14.18 -20.61 10.44
C ALA A 42 14.87 -20.26 9.17
N ARG A 43 14.13 -19.80 8.19
CA ARG A 43 14.76 -19.52 7.06
C ARG A 43 15.31 -18.27 6.99
N ARG A 44 15.18 -17.54 7.75
CA ARG A 44 15.64 -16.36 7.66
C ARG A 44 16.90 -16.13 7.48
N PRO A 45 17.56 -16.44 7.60
CA PRO A 45 18.80 -15.99 7.39
C PRO A 45 19.21 -16.01 6.08
N ILE A 46 19.15 -15.93 5.81
CA ILE A 46 19.65 -15.79 4.90
C ILE A 46 19.68 -15.08 4.38
N SER A 47 19.40 -14.68 4.53
CA SER A 47 19.51 -14.11 4.20
C SER A 47 19.97 -13.60 4.25
N GLY A 48 20.14 -13.57 4.34
CA GLY A 48 20.78 -13.08 4.44
C GLY A 48 21.34 -12.87 4.22
N VAL A 49 21.29 -12.87 4.12
CA VAL A 49 21.92 -12.75 4.05
C VAL A 49 22.30 -12.68 3.63
N ARG A 50 22.41 -12.53 3.44
CA ARG A 50 22.84 -12.42 3.05
C ARG A 50 23.02 -12.44 2.49
#